data_4836d2f98eff0f294bdbf73d008390b2
#
_entry.id   4836d2f98eff0f294bdbf73d008390b2
#
_cell.length_a   1.000
_cell.length_b   1.000
_cell.length_c   1.000
_cell.angle_alpha   90.00
_cell.angle_beta   90.00
_cell.angle_gamma   90.00
#
_symmetry.space_group_name_H-M   'P 1'
#
loop_
_entity.id
_entity.type
_entity.pdbx_description
1 polymer ?
#
loop_
_entity_poly.entity_id
_entity_poly.type
_entity_poly.pdbx_seq_one_letter_code
_entity_poly.pdbx_strand_id
1 'polypeptide(L)'
;MVDVSAKEVTERFARATGAISMSKKALDAVRKNAVEKGDVLAVARIAGVMAAKRTAELIPLCHTLSLTDVQVVANIDDALPGIRVESAVRSAGKTGVEMEAIVAVSVTLVTVYDMCKSLDKSMVISDICLAEKTGGRSGQWKRP
;
A
#
# COMPACT_ATOMS: atom_id res chain seq x y z
N MET A 1 -8.48 -9.00 19.72
CA MET A 1 -7.12 -8.42 19.57
C MET A 1 -6.18 -9.19 20.48
N VAL A 2 -4.98 -9.54 20.01
CA VAL A 2 -4.03 -10.35 20.79
C VAL A 2 -3.29 -9.47 21.79
N ASP A 3 -3.15 -9.92 23.06
CA ASP A 3 -2.36 -9.20 24.04
C ASP A 3 -0.85 -9.24 23.70
N VAL A 4 -0.24 -8.07 23.62
CA VAL A 4 1.20 -7.89 23.34
C VAL A 4 1.96 -7.25 24.51
N SER A 5 1.33 -7.11 25.69
CA SER A 5 1.90 -6.41 26.85
C SER A 5 3.26 -6.95 27.26
N ALA A 6 3.44 -8.28 27.23
CA ALA A 6 4.67 -8.98 27.62
C ALA A 6 5.76 -8.97 26.53
N LYS A 7 5.50 -8.42 25.32
CA LYS A 7 6.51 -8.37 24.26
C LYS A 7 7.40 -7.14 24.41
N GLU A 8 8.65 -7.29 24.04
CA GLU A 8 9.59 -6.18 23.96
C GLU A 8 9.31 -5.28 22.76
N VAL A 9 9.64 -4.00 22.93
CA VAL A 9 9.64 -3.04 21.83
C VAL A 9 10.85 -3.29 20.95
N THR A 10 10.64 -3.58 19.68
CA THR A 10 11.70 -3.77 18.69
C THR A 10 11.39 -2.99 17.43
N GLU A 11 12.41 -2.72 16.61
CA GLU A 11 12.19 -2.18 15.28
C GLU A 11 11.38 -3.16 14.44
N ARG A 12 10.41 -2.60 13.70
CA ARG A 12 9.52 -3.33 12.80
C ARG A 12 9.58 -2.71 11.42
N PHE A 13 9.69 -3.56 10.43
CA PHE A 13 9.63 -3.18 9.04
C PHE A 13 8.72 -4.15 8.28
N ALA A 14 7.92 -3.62 7.36
CA ALA A 14 7.18 -4.42 6.40
C ALA A 14 7.14 -3.73 5.04
N ARG A 15 7.19 -4.51 3.98
CA ARG A 15 7.02 -4.09 2.61
C ARG A 15 5.91 -4.91 1.96
N ALA A 16 4.97 -4.21 1.31
CA ALA A 16 3.89 -4.83 0.55
C ALA A 16 3.93 -4.32 -0.90
N THR A 17 3.37 -5.10 -1.79
CA THR A 17 3.25 -4.77 -3.22
C THR A 17 1.83 -5.03 -3.71
N GLY A 18 1.50 -4.47 -4.87
CA GLY A 18 0.26 -4.74 -5.59
C GLY A 18 0.28 -4.08 -6.96
N ALA A 19 -0.74 -4.35 -7.76
CA ALA A 19 -0.82 -3.84 -9.11
C ALA A 19 -2.27 -3.53 -9.52
N ILE A 20 -2.43 -2.64 -10.50
CA ILE A 20 -3.69 -2.42 -11.20
C ILE A 20 -3.41 -2.39 -12.70
N SER A 21 -4.07 -3.27 -13.45
CA SER A 21 -4.04 -3.24 -14.92
C SER A 21 -5.15 -2.35 -15.46
N MET A 22 -4.90 -1.72 -16.60
CA MET A 22 -5.85 -0.80 -17.23
C MET A 22 -5.67 -0.77 -18.75
N SER A 23 -6.64 -0.20 -19.44
CA SER A 23 -6.54 0.02 -20.88
C SER A 23 -5.41 1.00 -21.21
N LYS A 24 -4.84 0.84 -22.41
CA LYS A 24 -3.81 1.77 -22.92
C LYS A 24 -4.27 3.23 -22.87
N LYS A 25 -5.54 3.49 -23.18
CA LYS A 25 -6.13 4.83 -23.14
C LYS A 25 -6.05 5.43 -21.73
N ALA A 26 -6.41 4.67 -20.70
CA ALA A 26 -6.34 5.13 -19.31
C ALA A 26 -4.89 5.35 -18.86
N LEU A 27 -4.01 4.41 -19.19
CA LEU A 27 -2.58 4.51 -18.86
C LEU A 27 -1.90 5.72 -19.52
N ASP A 28 -2.20 5.98 -20.78
CA ASP A 28 -1.67 7.15 -21.49
C ASP A 28 -2.19 8.47 -20.88
N ALA A 29 -3.43 8.51 -20.40
CA ALA A 29 -3.97 9.67 -19.69
C ALA A 29 -3.27 9.91 -18.35
N VAL A 30 -3.00 8.85 -17.58
CA VAL A 30 -2.21 8.93 -16.34
C VAL A 30 -0.80 9.46 -16.64
N ARG A 31 -0.13 8.88 -17.64
CA ARG A 31 1.23 9.27 -18.06
C ARG A 31 1.34 10.74 -18.45
N LYS A 32 0.33 11.27 -19.13
CA LYS A 32 0.27 12.66 -19.60
C LYS A 32 -0.30 13.62 -18.55
N ASN A 33 -0.64 13.13 -17.36
CA ASN A 33 -1.36 13.88 -16.33
C ASN A 33 -2.64 14.56 -16.88
N ALA A 34 -3.37 13.84 -17.73
CA ALA A 34 -4.57 14.31 -18.45
C ALA A 34 -5.88 13.72 -17.90
N VAL A 35 -5.85 13.15 -16.70
CA VAL A 35 -7.05 12.68 -15.99
C VAL A 35 -7.76 13.87 -15.37
N GLU A 36 -9.09 13.94 -15.54
CA GLU A 36 -9.90 15.07 -15.07
C GLU A 36 -9.76 15.35 -13.55
N LYS A 37 -9.58 14.31 -12.76
CA LYS A 37 -9.41 14.41 -11.29
C LYS A 37 -8.00 14.87 -10.86
N GLY A 38 -7.08 15.12 -11.80
CA GLY A 38 -5.73 15.61 -11.53
C GLY A 38 -4.65 14.52 -11.51
N ASP A 39 -3.56 14.77 -10.78
CA ASP A 39 -2.38 13.88 -10.73
C ASP A 39 -2.69 12.58 -9.95
N VAL A 40 -2.99 11.52 -10.72
CA VAL A 40 -3.38 10.22 -10.19
C VAL A 40 -2.33 9.63 -9.26
N LEU A 41 -1.05 9.66 -9.67
CA LEU A 41 0.01 9.03 -8.90
C LEU A 41 0.30 9.78 -7.61
N ALA A 42 0.26 11.11 -7.63
CA ALA A 42 0.48 11.92 -6.44
C ALA A 42 -0.66 11.73 -5.43
N VAL A 43 -1.92 11.83 -5.87
CA VAL A 43 -3.10 11.67 -4.99
C VAL A 43 -3.16 10.26 -4.41
N ALA A 44 -2.93 9.23 -5.24
CA ALA A 44 -2.98 7.84 -4.78
C ALA A 44 -1.89 7.54 -3.73
N ARG A 45 -0.67 8.06 -3.90
CA ARG A 45 0.40 7.91 -2.90
C ARG A 45 0.05 8.55 -1.57
N ILE A 46 -0.51 9.77 -1.58
CA ILE A 46 -0.96 10.46 -0.36
C ILE A 46 -2.06 9.66 0.33
N ALA A 47 -3.04 9.14 -0.43
CA ALA A 47 -4.12 8.31 0.12
C ALA A 47 -3.57 7.05 0.78
N GLY A 48 -2.57 6.39 0.20
CA GLY A 48 -1.90 5.23 0.78
C GLY A 48 -1.19 5.54 2.10
N VAL A 49 -0.46 6.65 2.16
CA VAL A 49 0.19 7.10 3.42
C VAL A 49 -0.85 7.39 4.51
N MET A 50 -1.95 8.07 4.15
CA MET A 50 -3.04 8.34 5.09
C MET A 50 -3.70 7.05 5.59
N ALA A 51 -3.90 6.08 4.71
CA ALA A 51 -4.50 4.79 5.04
C ALA A 51 -3.63 3.97 6.00
N ALA A 52 -2.30 3.92 5.78
CA ALA A 52 -1.37 3.29 6.71
C ALA A 52 -1.54 3.83 8.13
N LYS A 53 -1.65 5.16 8.29
CA LYS A 53 -1.84 5.83 9.59
C LYS A 53 -3.19 5.54 10.25
N ARG A 54 -4.16 5.03 9.51
CA ARG A 54 -5.53 4.72 9.97
C ARG A 54 -5.84 3.23 9.93
N THR A 55 -4.84 2.37 9.82
CA THR A 55 -5.04 0.92 9.68
C THR A 55 -5.90 0.35 10.82
N ALA A 56 -5.66 0.76 12.07
CA ALA A 56 -6.43 0.29 13.22
C ALA A 56 -7.91 0.73 13.20
N GLU A 57 -8.25 1.80 12.49
CA GLU A 57 -9.64 2.24 12.28
C GLU A 57 -10.35 1.39 11.20
N LEU A 58 -9.60 0.79 10.27
CA LEU A 58 -10.11 0.01 9.15
C LEU A 58 -10.16 -1.49 9.44
N ILE A 59 -9.17 -2.00 10.19
CA ILE A 59 -9.00 -3.42 10.46
C ILE A 59 -9.30 -3.68 11.96
N PRO A 60 -10.43 -4.33 12.27
CA PRO A 60 -11.01 -4.32 13.62
C PRO A 60 -10.12 -4.83 14.75
N LEU A 61 -9.24 -5.81 14.47
CA LEU A 61 -8.42 -6.45 15.51
C LEU A 61 -6.94 -6.04 15.43
N CYS A 62 -6.60 -5.00 14.66
CA CYS A 62 -5.27 -4.43 14.61
C CYS A 62 -5.00 -3.52 15.82
N HIS A 63 -3.74 -3.52 16.26
CA HIS A 63 -3.27 -2.58 17.28
C HIS A 63 -3.07 -1.19 16.68
N THR A 64 -3.30 -0.16 17.48
CA THR A 64 -2.90 1.20 17.12
C THR A 64 -1.40 1.33 17.29
N LEU A 65 -0.69 1.68 16.21
CA LEU A 65 0.77 1.76 16.19
C LEU A 65 1.24 3.17 15.84
N SER A 66 2.32 3.60 16.50
CA SER A 66 3.04 4.83 16.13
C SER A 66 4.02 4.51 15.01
N LEU A 67 3.71 4.94 13.80
CA LEU A 67 4.57 4.72 12.63
C LEU A 67 5.70 5.76 12.60
N THR A 68 6.93 5.31 12.38
CA THR A 68 8.11 6.18 12.26
C THR A 68 8.39 6.57 10.82
N ASP A 69 8.00 5.73 9.85
CA ASP A 69 8.15 6.01 8.42
C ASP A 69 7.07 5.27 7.62
N VAL A 70 6.55 5.93 6.60
CA VAL A 70 5.63 5.36 5.60
C VAL A 70 6.01 5.86 4.24
N GLN A 71 6.48 4.99 3.38
CA GLN A 71 6.79 5.27 1.99
C GLN A 71 5.82 4.53 1.08
N VAL A 72 5.28 5.21 0.08
CA VAL A 72 4.44 4.63 -0.96
C VAL A 72 4.98 5.07 -2.32
N VAL A 73 5.28 4.12 -3.16
CA VAL A 73 5.76 4.32 -4.53
C VAL A 73 4.73 3.74 -5.49
N ALA A 74 4.36 4.52 -6.50
CA ALA A 74 3.46 4.10 -7.56
C ALA A 74 4.11 4.42 -8.91
N ASN A 75 4.37 3.39 -9.71
CA ASN A 75 5.06 3.50 -11.00
C ASN A 75 4.21 2.90 -12.12
N ILE A 76 4.25 3.56 -13.28
CA ILE A 76 3.69 3.02 -14.52
C ILE A 76 4.53 1.80 -14.93
N ASP A 77 3.84 0.73 -15.30
CA ASP A 77 4.43 -0.50 -15.84
C ASP A 77 3.78 -0.82 -17.19
N ASP A 78 4.53 -0.65 -18.27
CA ASP A 78 4.04 -0.89 -19.62
C ASP A 78 3.89 -2.40 -19.93
N ALA A 79 4.62 -3.26 -19.24
CA ALA A 79 4.52 -4.71 -19.40
C ALA A 79 3.23 -5.27 -18.78
N LEU A 80 2.69 -4.59 -17.76
CA LEU A 80 1.46 -5.04 -17.09
C LEU A 80 0.17 -4.82 -17.93
N PRO A 81 -0.08 -3.88 -18.83
CA PRO A 81 -0.04 -2.43 -18.79
C PRO A 81 -0.84 -1.86 -17.61
N GLY A 82 -0.23 -1.03 -16.82
CA GLY A 82 -0.88 -0.55 -15.60
C GLY A 82 0.04 0.19 -14.65
N ILE A 83 -0.27 0.10 -13.36
CA ILE A 83 0.51 0.73 -12.29
C ILE A 83 0.88 -0.32 -11.25
N ARG A 84 2.17 -0.38 -10.90
CA ARG A 84 2.65 -1.14 -9.74
C ARG A 84 2.84 -0.23 -8.55
N VAL A 85 2.43 -0.74 -7.41
CA VAL A 85 2.52 -0.02 -6.13
C VAL A 85 3.35 -0.84 -5.16
N GLU A 86 4.23 -0.16 -4.46
CA GLU A 86 4.97 -0.69 -3.32
C GLU A 86 4.80 0.24 -2.12
N SER A 87 4.67 -0.33 -0.94
CA SER A 87 4.74 0.39 0.32
C SER A 87 5.85 -0.16 1.20
N ALA A 88 6.48 0.70 1.97
CA ALA A 88 7.44 0.34 3.02
C ALA A 88 7.07 1.09 4.29
N VAL A 89 6.86 0.35 5.38
CA VAL A 89 6.41 0.92 6.66
C VAL A 89 7.37 0.52 7.78
N ARG A 90 7.66 1.47 8.68
CA ARG A 90 8.50 1.26 9.86
C ARG A 90 7.80 1.72 11.13
N SER A 91 8.12 1.03 12.21
CA SER A 91 7.67 1.39 13.56
C SER A 91 8.64 0.82 14.60
N ALA A 92 8.69 1.42 15.78
CA ALA A 92 9.25 0.80 16.97
C ALA A 92 8.08 0.33 17.85
N GLY A 93 7.86 -1.00 17.95
CA GLY A 93 6.65 -1.50 18.59
C GLY A 93 6.71 -2.96 19.02
N LYS A 94 5.66 -3.38 19.73
CA LYS A 94 5.49 -4.74 20.25
C LYS A 94 4.90 -5.71 19.23
N THR A 95 4.39 -5.19 18.08
CA THR A 95 3.85 -5.99 16.97
C THR A 95 4.34 -5.44 15.63
N GLY A 96 4.18 -6.23 14.57
CA GLY A 96 4.62 -5.86 13.23
C GLY A 96 3.68 -4.86 12.54
N VAL A 97 4.14 -4.33 11.41
CA VAL A 97 3.47 -3.30 10.59
C VAL A 97 3.01 -3.86 9.23
N GLU A 98 2.80 -5.17 9.17
CA GLU A 98 2.39 -5.86 7.93
C GLU A 98 1.06 -5.32 7.40
N MET A 99 0.10 -5.08 8.30
CA MET A 99 -1.22 -4.59 7.91
C MET A 99 -1.17 -3.15 7.42
N GLU A 100 -0.39 -2.30 8.04
CA GLU A 100 -0.16 -0.93 7.61
C GLU A 100 0.40 -0.87 6.19
N ALA A 101 1.35 -1.75 5.87
CA ALA A 101 1.92 -1.86 4.53
C ALA A 101 0.88 -2.35 3.50
N ILE A 102 0.12 -3.40 3.82
CA ILE A 102 -0.92 -3.95 2.92
C ILE A 102 -2.04 -2.94 2.71
N VAL A 103 -2.53 -2.28 3.76
CA VAL A 103 -3.58 -1.26 3.69
C VAL A 103 -3.12 -0.07 2.85
N ALA A 104 -1.87 0.37 2.99
CA ALA A 104 -1.30 1.43 2.17
C ALA A 104 -1.39 1.10 0.67
N VAL A 105 -0.93 -0.09 0.25
CA VAL A 105 -1.01 -0.55 -1.14
C VAL A 105 -2.46 -0.63 -1.61
N SER A 106 -3.33 -1.24 -0.80
CA SER A 106 -4.75 -1.44 -1.16
C SER A 106 -5.46 -0.13 -1.44
N VAL A 107 -5.32 0.86 -0.55
CA VAL A 107 -5.98 2.17 -0.71
C VAL A 107 -5.36 2.98 -1.83
N THR A 108 -4.04 2.87 -2.07
CA THR A 108 -3.39 3.46 -3.24
C THR A 108 -4.02 2.95 -4.53
N LEU A 109 -4.16 1.64 -4.67
CA LEU A 109 -4.75 1.01 -5.88
C LEU A 109 -6.24 1.35 -6.06
N VAL A 110 -7.01 1.36 -4.98
CA VAL A 110 -8.42 1.78 -5.01
C VAL A 110 -8.55 3.25 -5.40
N THR A 111 -7.64 4.11 -4.97
CA THR A 111 -7.62 5.52 -5.35
C THR A 111 -7.31 5.70 -6.85
N VAL A 112 -6.33 4.94 -7.38
CA VAL A 112 -6.09 4.91 -8.84
C VAL A 112 -7.36 4.50 -9.59
N TYR A 113 -8.05 3.45 -9.13
CA TYR A 113 -9.31 3.00 -9.73
C TYR A 113 -10.35 4.12 -9.72
N ASP A 114 -10.59 4.76 -8.58
CA ASP A 114 -11.58 5.85 -8.48
C ASP A 114 -11.27 7.01 -9.43
N MET A 115 -10.00 7.39 -9.53
CA MET A 115 -9.60 8.51 -10.38
C MET A 115 -9.69 8.20 -11.87
N CYS A 116 -9.48 6.94 -12.27
CA CYS A 116 -9.45 6.52 -13.68
C CYS A 116 -10.73 5.87 -14.19
N LYS A 117 -11.70 5.52 -13.33
CA LYS A 117 -12.91 4.75 -13.70
C LYS A 117 -13.79 5.38 -14.77
N SER A 118 -13.69 6.70 -15.00
CA SER A 118 -14.39 7.37 -16.12
C SER A 118 -13.79 7.00 -17.48
N LEU A 119 -12.50 6.63 -17.52
CA LEU A 119 -11.78 6.22 -18.73
C LEU A 119 -11.82 4.71 -18.97
N ASP A 120 -11.81 3.93 -17.87
CA ASP A 120 -11.80 2.48 -17.92
C ASP A 120 -12.43 1.88 -16.65
N LYS A 121 -13.57 1.20 -16.79
CA LYS A 121 -14.23 0.50 -15.68
C LYS A 121 -13.75 -0.95 -15.54
N SER A 122 -13.02 -1.47 -16.53
CA SER A 122 -12.55 -2.86 -16.55
C SER A 122 -11.23 -3.08 -15.83
N MET A 123 -10.66 -2.05 -15.21
CA MET A 123 -9.42 -2.14 -14.44
C MET A 123 -9.48 -3.24 -13.37
N VAL A 124 -8.38 -3.99 -13.24
CA VAL A 124 -8.27 -5.08 -12.27
C VAL A 124 -7.16 -4.79 -11.27
N ILE A 125 -7.52 -4.75 -10.00
CA ILE A 125 -6.56 -4.71 -8.88
C ILE A 125 -6.14 -6.14 -8.57
N SER A 126 -4.83 -6.40 -8.52
CA SER A 126 -4.27 -7.74 -8.34
C SER A 126 -2.99 -7.72 -7.51
N ASP A 127 -2.52 -8.92 -7.14
CA ASP A 127 -1.21 -9.18 -6.55
C ASP A 127 -0.91 -8.40 -5.26
N ILE A 128 -1.96 -8.01 -4.52
CA ILE A 128 -1.76 -7.38 -3.21
C ILE A 128 -1.22 -8.41 -2.24
N CYS A 129 0.02 -8.22 -1.80
CA CYS A 129 0.66 -9.15 -0.90
C CYS A 129 1.76 -8.50 -0.06
N LEU A 130 2.05 -9.13 1.09
CA LEU A 130 3.25 -8.86 1.85
C LEU A 130 4.47 -9.40 1.08
N ALA A 131 5.47 -8.56 0.83
CA ALA A 131 6.70 -8.93 0.14
C ALA A 131 7.82 -9.33 1.11
N GLU A 132 7.99 -8.57 2.19
CA GLU A 132 8.93 -8.91 3.25
C GLU A 132 8.56 -8.23 4.57
N LYS A 133 9.10 -8.77 5.66
CA LYS A 133 9.07 -8.12 6.96
C LYS A 133 10.30 -8.44 7.78
N THR A 134 10.64 -7.57 8.73
CA THR A 134 11.69 -7.81 9.72
C THR A 134 11.24 -7.39 11.11
N GLY A 135 11.89 -7.99 12.12
CA GLY A 135 11.69 -7.67 13.53
C GLY A 135 10.81 -8.65 14.29
N GLY A 136 10.91 -8.61 15.61
CA GLY A 136 10.22 -9.49 16.54
C GLY A 136 10.72 -10.94 16.56
N ARG A 137 9.97 -11.83 17.23
CA ARG A 137 10.37 -13.25 17.41
C ARG A 137 10.48 -14.02 16.09
N SER A 138 9.69 -13.69 15.07
CA SER A 138 9.73 -14.36 13.77
C SER A 138 10.88 -13.92 12.87
N GLY A 139 11.69 -12.93 13.32
CA GLY A 139 12.84 -12.45 12.57
C GLY A 139 12.50 -11.91 11.20
N GLN A 140 13.33 -12.24 10.22
CA GLN A 140 13.13 -11.85 8.82
C GLN A 140 12.29 -12.89 8.07
N TRP A 141 11.32 -12.41 7.32
CA TRP A 141 10.57 -13.19 6.36
C TRP A 141 10.52 -12.45 5.03
N LYS A 142 10.71 -13.18 3.94
CA LYS A 142 10.60 -12.69 2.57
C LYS A 142 9.76 -13.66 1.77
N ARG A 143 8.90 -13.12 0.92
CA ARG A 143 8.08 -13.94 0.02
C ARG A 143 8.97 -14.74 -0.92
N PRO A 144 8.70 -16.06 -1.09
CA PRO A 144 9.39 -16.92 -2.04
C PRO A 144 9.28 -16.44 -3.50
#